data_f4a6d92407a82d9b913fc6b436837279
#
_entry.id   f4a6d92407a82d9b913fc6b436837279
#
_cell.length_a   1.000
_cell.length_b   1.000
_cell.length_c   1.000
_cell.angle_alpha   90.00
_cell.angle_beta   90.00
_cell.angle_gamma   90.00
#
_symmetry.space_group_name_H-M   'P 1'
#
loop_
_entity.id
_entity.type
_entity.pdbx_description
1 polymer ?
#
loop_
_entity_poly.entity_id
_entity_poly.type
_entity_poly.pdbx_seq_one_letter_code
_entity_poly.pdbx_strand_id
1 'polypeptide(L)'
;MSMEHSTAYFRECCANNGVLDLHPELVKKGWATLGKFAFSSSYIPGHVDDGPFIKKVVNRLGLDEDDERTSGLRRLFYEAFTTSAAEMRRRLKTS
;
A
#
# COMPACT_ATOMS: atom_id res chain seq x y z
N MET A 1 7.72 -0.79 18.30
CA MET A 1 6.67 -1.24 17.38
C MET A 1 7.08 -0.93 15.95
N SER A 2 6.90 -1.87 15.04
CA SER A 2 7.24 -1.69 13.65
C SER A 2 6.21 -0.81 12.93
N MET A 3 6.68 0.13 12.12
CA MET A 3 5.79 1.01 11.33
C MET A 3 4.90 0.23 10.36
N GLU A 4 5.39 -0.91 9.85
CA GLU A 4 4.60 -1.70 8.89
C GLU A 4 3.33 -2.29 9.50
N HIS A 5 3.27 -2.41 10.83
CA HIS A 5 2.12 -2.98 11.53
C HIS A 5 1.29 -1.92 12.27
N SER A 6 1.62 -0.64 12.11
CA SER A 6 0.90 0.44 12.79
C SER A 6 -0.29 0.91 11.96
N THR A 7 -1.50 0.77 12.50
CA THR A 7 -2.72 1.27 11.84
C THR A 7 -2.75 2.80 11.82
N ALA A 8 -2.28 3.43 12.88
CA ALA A 8 -2.22 4.90 12.95
C ALA A 8 -1.25 5.47 11.91
N TYR A 9 -0.09 4.84 11.75
CA TYR A 9 0.89 5.28 10.77
C TYR A 9 0.38 5.09 9.35
N PHE A 10 -0.33 3.99 9.09
CA PHE A 10 -0.92 3.75 7.77
C PHE A 10 -1.92 4.86 7.40
N ARG A 11 -2.77 5.25 8.36
CA ARG A 11 -3.72 6.34 8.12
C ARG A 11 -3.00 7.65 7.79
N GLU A 12 -1.91 7.92 8.50
CA GLU A 12 -1.07 9.09 8.27
C GLU A 12 -0.45 9.06 6.88
N CYS A 13 0.02 7.91 6.43
CA CYS A 13 0.55 7.73 5.08
C CYS A 13 -0.52 7.97 4.01
N CYS A 14 -1.75 7.53 4.28
CA CYS A 14 -2.88 7.81 3.37
C CYS A 14 -3.09 9.32 3.22
N ALA A 15 -3.06 10.05 4.33
CA ALA A 15 -3.19 11.50 4.30
C ALA A 15 -2.06 12.16 3.52
N ASN A 16 -0.83 11.70 3.74
CA ASN A 16 0.36 12.26 3.07
C ASN A 16 0.35 12.02 1.57
N ASN A 17 -0.31 10.98 1.12
CA ASN A 17 -0.39 10.64 -0.31
C ASN A 17 -1.72 11.08 -0.95
N GLY A 18 -2.52 11.87 -0.23
CA GLY A 18 -3.75 12.43 -0.77
C GLY A 18 -4.89 11.44 -0.97
N VAL A 19 -4.85 10.32 -0.26
CA VAL A 19 -5.87 9.28 -0.38
C VAL A 19 -6.55 8.96 0.97
N LEU A 20 -6.59 9.93 1.87
CA LEU A 20 -7.21 9.73 3.17
C LEU A 20 -8.71 9.39 3.05
N ASP A 21 -9.37 9.90 2.02
CA ASP A 21 -10.78 9.59 1.75
C ASP A 21 -11.00 8.12 1.43
N LEU A 22 -9.96 7.41 0.96
CA LEU A 22 -10.05 5.99 0.66
C LEU A 22 -9.70 5.11 1.87
N HIS A 23 -9.20 5.70 2.95
CA HIS A 23 -8.76 4.92 4.11
C HIS A 23 -9.84 3.98 4.66
N PRO A 24 -11.11 4.42 4.84
CA PRO A 24 -12.13 3.50 5.33
C PRO A 24 -12.34 2.29 4.42
N GLU A 25 -12.25 2.49 3.10
CA GLU A 25 -12.42 1.39 2.15
C GLU A 25 -11.22 0.44 2.18
N LEU A 26 -10.01 0.98 2.36
CA LEU A 26 -8.82 0.16 2.50
C LEU A 26 -8.93 -0.74 3.74
N VAL A 27 -9.39 -0.19 4.85
CA VAL A 27 -9.59 -0.95 6.08
C VAL A 27 -10.62 -2.06 5.89
N LYS A 28 -11.73 -1.77 5.17
CA LYS A 28 -12.76 -2.77 4.87
C LYS A 28 -12.20 -3.93 4.05
N LYS A 29 -11.22 -3.68 3.18
CA LYS A 29 -10.57 -4.73 2.39
C LYS A 29 -9.56 -5.53 3.19
N GLY A 30 -9.32 -5.18 4.45
CA GLY A 30 -8.32 -5.84 5.28
C GLY A 30 -6.93 -5.23 5.15
N TRP A 31 -6.80 -4.10 4.48
CA TRP A 31 -5.50 -3.45 4.27
C TRP A 31 -5.36 -2.25 5.23
N ALA A 32 -5.28 -2.55 6.51
CA ALA A 32 -5.28 -1.53 7.56
C ALA A 32 -3.87 -1.10 7.98
N THR A 33 -2.83 -1.72 7.44
CA THR A 33 -1.43 -1.40 7.75
C THR A 33 -0.61 -1.43 6.46
N LEU A 34 0.58 -0.81 6.50
CA LEU A 34 1.49 -0.85 5.35
C LEU A 34 1.84 -2.29 5.00
N GLY A 35 2.11 -3.13 6.00
CA GLY A 35 2.47 -4.53 5.76
C GLY A 35 1.38 -5.30 5.03
N LYS A 36 0.13 -5.09 5.42
CA LYS A 36 -0.99 -5.76 4.75
C LYS A 36 -1.23 -5.21 3.35
N PHE A 37 -1.09 -3.90 3.19
CA PHE A 37 -1.30 -3.28 1.88
C PHE A 37 -0.20 -3.65 0.88
N ALA A 38 1.04 -3.78 1.35
CA ALA A 38 2.17 -4.14 0.50
C ALA A 38 1.97 -5.48 -0.23
N PHE A 39 1.21 -6.38 0.36
CA PHE A 39 0.99 -7.71 -0.20
C PHE A 39 -0.45 -7.93 -0.64
N SER A 40 -1.17 -6.84 -0.92
CA SER A 40 -2.55 -6.90 -1.40
C SER A 40 -2.66 -7.39 -2.84
N SER A 41 -1.55 -7.37 -3.58
CA SER A 41 -1.47 -7.88 -4.94
C SER A 41 -0.09 -8.51 -5.16
N SER A 42 0.09 -9.16 -6.31
CA SER A 42 1.37 -9.72 -6.70
C SER A 42 2.31 -8.70 -7.34
N TYR A 43 1.85 -7.46 -7.50
CA TYR A 43 2.65 -6.40 -8.11
C TYR A 43 3.84 -6.03 -7.22
N ILE A 44 5.01 -5.87 -7.84
CA ILE A 44 6.22 -5.38 -7.19
C ILE A 44 6.54 -4.01 -7.79
N PRO A 45 6.66 -2.95 -6.97
CA PRO A 45 6.96 -1.61 -7.49
C PRO A 45 8.23 -1.62 -8.36
N GLY A 46 8.15 -0.97 -9.50
CA GLY A 46 9.23 -0.95 -10.47
C GLY A 46 9.06 -1.93 -11.63
N HIS A 47 8.15 -2.88 -11.53
CA HIS A 47 7.83 -3.76 -12.65
C HIS A 47 7.07 -2.99 -13.72
N VAL A 48 7.32 -3.35 -14.99
CA VAL A 48 6.66 -2.72 -16.13
C VAL A 48 5.16 -3.02 -16.13
N ASP A 49 4.79 -4.25 -15.78
CA ASP A 49 3.39 -4.67 -15.76
C ASP A 49 2.77 -4.40 -14.40
N ASP A 50 1.98 -3.32 -14.31
CA ASP A 50 1.23 -2.97 -13.10
C ASP A 50 -0.21 -3.49 -13.13
N GLY A 51 -0.56 -4.33 -14.09
CA GLY A 51 -1.90 -4.91 -14.20
C GLY A 51 -2.41 -5.53 -12.91
N PRO A 52 -1.61 -6.33 -12.19
CA PRO A 52 -2.04 -6.90 -10.90
C PRO A 52 -2.41 -5.83 -9.88
N PHE A 53 -1.67 -4.71 -9.82
CA PHE A 53 -2.00 -3.61 -8.92
C PHE A 53 -3.33 -2.96 -9.31
N ILE A 54 -3.50 -2.65 -10.60
CA ILE A 54 -4.73 -2.04 -11.08
C ILE A 54 -5.93 -2.95 -10.79
N LYS A 55 -5.82 -4.22 -11.14
CA LYS A 55 -6.92 -5.18 -11.00
C LYS A 55 -7.27 -5.48 -9.55
N LYS A 56 -6.26 -5.70 -8.70
CA LYS A 56 -6.48 -6.16 -7.32
C LYS A 56 -6.68 -5.02 -6.33
N VAL A 57 -6.18 -3.83 -6.63
CA VAL A 57 -6.26 -2.70 -5.70
C VAL A 57 -7.17 -1.61 -6.26
N VAL A 58 -6.82 -1.01 -7.39
CA VAL A 58 -7.52 0.16 -7.93
C VAL A 58 -8.97 -0.18 -8.28
N ASN A 59 -9.17 -1.21 -9.09
CA ASN A 59 -10.52 -1.60 -9.52
C ASN A 59 -11.37 -2.13 -8.37
N ARG A 60 -10.76 -2.77 -7.38
CA ARG A 60 -11.51 -3.26 -6.21
C ARG A 60 -11.99 -2.13 -5.32
N LEU A 61 -11.38 -0.96 -5.40
CA LEU A 61 -11.83 0.23 -4.69
C LEU A 61 -12.86 1.02 -5.50
N GLY A 62 -13.25 0.52 -6.69
CA GLY A 62 -14.20 1.19 -7.55
C GLY A 62 -13.61 2.32 -8.36
N LEU A 63 -12.28 2.35 -8.52
CA LEU A 63 -11.58 3.40 -9.25
C LEU A 63 -11.09 2.89 -10.60
N ASP A 64 -10.89 3.84 -11.55
CA ASP A 64 -10.23 3.58 -12.81
C ASP A 64 -8.73 3.87 -12.68
N GLU A 65 -7.93 3.31 -13.59
CA GLU A 65 -6.51 3.60 -13.60
C GLU A 65 -6.23 5.08 -13.91
N ASP A 66 -7.18 5.79 -14.52
CA ASP A 66 -7.07 7.21 -14.85
C ASP A 66 -7.58 8.12 -13.73
N ASP A 67 -8.11 7.56 -12.63
CA ASP A 67 -8.56 8.36 -11.50
C ASP A 67 -7.35 9.08 -10.87
N GLU A 68 -7.54 10.35 -10.51
CA GLU A 68 -6.45 11.14 -9.93
C GLU A 68 -5.91 10.54 -8.63
N ARG A 69 -6.74 9.77 -7.90
CA ARG A 69 -6.31 9.11 -6.66
C ARG A 69 -5.46 7.88 -6.93
N THR A 70 -5.44 7.37 -8.15
CA THR A 70 -4.63 6.21 -8.52
C THR A 70 -3.14 6.50 -8.34
N SER A 71 -2.68 7.71 -8.67
CA SER A 71 -1.27 8.06 -8.47
C SER A 71 -0.91 8.10 -6.99
N GLY A 72 -1.82 8.57 -6.14
CA GLY A 72 -1.64 8.55 -4.69
C GLY A 72 -1.58 7.13 -4.16
N LEU A 73 -2.42 6.23 -4.67
CA LEU A 73 -2.39 4.82 -4.30
C LEU A 73 -1.09 4.15 -4.74
N ARG A 74 -0.55 4.52 -5.91
CA ARG A 74 0.73 3.98 -6.37
C ARG A 74 1.86 4.39 -5.44
N ARG A 75 1.89 5.65 -5.01
CA ARG A 75 2.90 6.14 -4.06
C ARG A 75 2.74 5.46 -2.71
N LEU A 76 1.50 5.30 -2.24
CA LEU A 76 1.23 4.62 -0.97
C LEU A 76 1.70 3.16 -1.04
N PHE A 77 1.43 2.48 -2.15
CA PHE A 77 1.84 1.10 -2.35
C PHE A 77 3.36 0.98 -2.38
N TYR A 78 4.03 1.91 -3.06
CA TYR A 78 5.49 1.94 -3.10
C TYR A 78 6.07 2.11 -1.69
N GLU A 79 5.52 3.04 -0.92
CA GLU A 79 5.94 3.27 0.45
C GLU A 79 5.70 2.03 1.32
N ALA A 80 4.55 1.40 1.16
CA ALA A 80 4.21 0.20 1.91
C ALA A 80 5.19 -0.94 1.62
N PHE A 81 5.48 -1.16 0.34
CA PHE A 81 6.38 -2.23 -0.08
C PHE A 81 7.81 -1.98 0.41
N THR A 82 8.32 -0.75 0.24
CA THR A 82 9.69 -0.45 0.65
C THR A 82 9.85 -0.51 2.16
N THR A 83 8.84 -0.09 2.92
CA THR A 83 8.87 -0.17 4.38
C THR A 83 8.89 -1.64 4.83
N SER A 84 8.03 -2.47 4.24
CA SER A 84 7.97 -3.89 4.58
C SER A 84 9.25 -4.62 4.21
N ALA A 85 9.81 -4.31 3.03
CA ALA A 85 11.06 -4.92 2.59
C ALA A 85 12.22 -4.54 3.49
N ALA A 86 12.29 -3.27 3.93
CA ALA A 86 13.33 -2.81 4.82
C ALA A 86 13.25 -3.50 6.19
N GLU A 87 12.02 -3.66 6.72
CA GLU A 87 11.80 -4.35 7.99
C GLU A 87 12.22 -5.81 7.90
N MET A 88 11.89 -6.47 6.79
CA MET A 88 12.26 -7.87 6.57
C MET A 88 13.77 -8.04 6.51
N ARG A 89 14.47 -7.15 5.79
CA ARG A 89 15.93 -7.20 5.72
C ARG A 89 16.56 -6.98 7.08
N ARG A 90 16.02 -6.06 7.87
CA ARG A 90 16.53 -5.78 9.20
C ARG A 90 16.40 -7.01 10.11
N ARG A 91 15.27 -7.71 10.05
CA ARG A 91 15.05 -8.93 10.84
C ARG A 91 16.03 -10.03 10.44
N LEU A 92 16.31 -10.17 9.15
CA LEU A 92 17.27 -11.18 8.67
C LEU A 92 18.68 -10.88 9.13
N LYS A 93 19.04 -9.60 9.26
CA LYS A 93 20.38 -9.21 9.73
C LYS A 93 20.60 -9.49 11.20
N THR A 94 19.54 -9.47 12.00
CA THR A 94 19.65 -9.62 13.46
C THR A 94 19.49 -11.06 13.92
N SER A 95 19.13 -11.96 13.04
CA SER A 95 18.92 -13.36 13.38
C SER A 95 20.17 -14.24 13.24
#